data_466560c9861141e714ecb53bef3eb01b
#
_entry.id   466560c9861141e714ecb53bef3eb01b
#
_cell.length_a   1.000
_cell.length_b   1.000
_cell.length_c   1.000
_cell.angle_alpha   90.00
_cell.angle_beta   90.00
_cell.angle_gamma   90.00
#
_symmetry.space_group_name_H-M   'P 1'
#
loop_
_entity.id
_entity.type
_entity.pdbx_description
1 polymer ?
#
loop_
_entity_poly.entity_id
_entity_poly.type
_entity_poly.pdbx_seq_one_letter_code
_entity_poly.pdbx_strand_id
1 'polypeptide(L)'
;MTHTAAADTPLPISRYPVPELKDLPADIRERIVAVQEKSGFVPNVFLTLAHRPAEFRAFFAYHDALMEKESGLTKAEREMIVVATSGANRCQYCVVAHGAILRIRAKNPRVADQVAVNYNKAEITPRQKAMLDFAMKVASESHTVTDADLAALRAAGFSDEDIWDIGAVAAFFALSNRMANLTAMRPNDEFYLLGRLPKA
;
A
#
# COMPACT_ATOMS: atom_id res chain seq x y z
N MET A 1 -44.52 -4.75 4.33
CA MET A 1 -43.36 -4.46 5.21
C MET A 1 -42.53 -3.40 4.51
N THR A 2 -42.67 -2.16 4.93
CA THR A 2 -41.97 -1.00 4.35
C THR A 2 -40.54 -1.01 4.87
N HIS A 3 -39.58 -1.39 4.03
CA HIS A 3 -38.16 -1.12 4.29
C HIS A 3 -37.95 0.40 4.26
N THR A 4 -37.93 1.03 5.42
CA THR A 4 -37.36 2.38 5.58
C THR A 4 -35.88 2.28 5.26
N ALA A 5 -35.48 2.83 4.10
CA ALA A 5 -34.09 3.05 3.79
C ALA A 5 -33.52 3.94 4.90
N ALA A 6 -32.60 3.40 5.71
CA ALA A 6 -31.81 4.19 6.62
C ALA A 6 -31.06 5.23 5.76
N ALA A 7 -31.18 6.51 6.11
CA ALA A 7 -30.52 7.59 5.40
C ALA A 7 -29.04 7.26 5.29
N ASP A 8 -28.51 7.33 4.06
CA ASP A 8 -27.14 7.05 3.69
C ASP A 8 -26.20 8.12 4.28
N THR A 9 -25.99 8.07 5.59
CA THR A 9 -24.97 8.90 6.22
C THR A 9 -23.61 8.27 5.85
N PRO A 10 -22.75 8.99 5.12
CA PRO A 10 -21.45 8.46 4.74
C PRO A 10 -20.69 7.98 5.98
N LEU A 11 -20.22 6.75 5.93
CA LEU A 11 -19.44 6.20 7.04
C LEU A 11 -18.15 7.02 7.21
N PRO A 12 -17.71 7.29 8.45
CA PRO A 12 -16.52 8.09 8.69
C PRO A 12 -15.29 7.40 8.08
N ILE A 13 -14.33 8.20 7.59
CA ILE A 13 -13.08 7.69 6.99
C ILE A 13 -12.09 7.16 8.03
N SER A 14 -12.27 7.52 9.30
CA SER A 14 -11.47 7.09 10.45
C SER A 14 -12.32 7.10 11.71
N ARG A 15 -11.99 6.23 12.67
CA ARG A 15 -12.58 6.29 14.02
C ARG A 15 -11.92 7.35 14.92
N TYR A 16 -10.80 7.91 14.48
CA TYR A 16 -10.14 9.04 15.16
C TYR A 16 -10.55 10.35 14.49
N PRO A 17 -10.44 11.48 15.21
CA PRO A 17 -10.73 12.79 14.62
C PRO A 17 -9.92 13.03 13.35
N VAL A 18 -10.58 13.56 12.32
CA VAL A 18 -9.95 13.99 11.08
C VAL A 18 -9.92 15.51 11.10
N PRO A 19 -8.73 16.15 11.15
CA PRO A 19 -8.62 17.60 11.19
C PRO A 19 -9.04 18.22 9.87
N GLU A 20 -9.58 19.43 9.92
CA GLU A 20 -9.82 20.23 8.72
C GLU A 20 -8.48 20.74 8.15
N LEU A 21 -8.38 20.86 6.83
CA LEU A 21 -7.13 21.30 6.18
C LEU A 21 -6.64 22.66 6.69
N LYS A 22 -7.56 23.57 7.02
CA LYS A 22 -7.21 24.91 7.53
C LYS A 22 -6.49 24.88 8.90
N ASP A 23 -6.74 23.82 9.70
CA ASP A 23 -6.20 23.67 11.05
C ASP A 23 -4.86 22.91 11.08
N LEU A 24 -4.43 22.40 9.91
CA LEU A 24 -3.17 21.67 9.78
C LEU A 24 -1.96 22.61 9.69
N PRO A 25 -0.77 22.16 10.18
CA PRO A 25 0.48 22.82 9.87
C PRO A 25 0.67 23.03 8.36
N ALA A 26 1.31 24.14 7.98
CA ALA A 26 1.43 24.57 6.59
C ALA A 26 2.04 23.48 5.69
N ASP A 27 3.15 22.87 6.12
CA ASP A 27 3.85 21.81 5.37
C ASP A 27 2.98 20.57 5.09
N ILE A 28 2.16 20.16 6.06
CA ILE A 28 1.23 19.03 5.89
C ILE A 28 0.11 19.40 4.93
N ARG A 29 -0.47 20.59 5.09
CA ARG A 29 -1.52 21.09 4.20
C ARG A 29 -1.04 21.19 2.76
N GLU A 30 0.14 21.76 2.55
CA GLU A 30 0.77 21.89 1.23
C GLU A 30 0.98 20.51 0.58
N ARG A 31 1.48 19.54 1.33
CA ARG A 31 1.63 18.17 0.85
C ARG A 31 0.29 17.53 0.45
N ILE A 32 -0.75 17.71 1.26
CA ILE A 32 -2.09 17.18 0.96
C ILE A 32 -2.65 17.83 -0.32
N VAL A 33 -2.52 19.14 -0.45
CA VAL A 33 -2.97 19.86 -1.64
C VAL A 33 -2.23 19.41 -2.89
N ALA A 34 -0.90 19.25 -2.83
CA ALA A 34 -0.11 18.75 -3.95
C ALA A 34 -0.52 17.33 -4.38
N VAL A 35 -0.87 16.46 -3.43
CA VAL A 35 -1.40 15.13 -3.75
C VAL A 35 -2.78 15.21 -4.39
N GLN A 36 -3.65 16.07 -3.90
CA GLN A 36 -4.98 16.30 -4.47
C GLN A 36 -4.91 16.81 -5.91
N GLU A 37 -4.02 17.75 -6.20
CA GLU A 37 -3.79 18.28 -7.55
C GLU A 37 -3.32 17.18 -8.52
N LYS A 38 -2.43 16.30 -8.05
CA LYS A 38 -1.86 15.22 -8.87
C LYS A 38 -2.84 14.08 -9.12
N SER A 39 -3.64 13.69 -8.11
CA SER A 39 -4.50 12.49 -8.17
C SER A 39 -5.97 12.80 -8.45
N GLY A 40 -6.41 14.06 -8.31
CA GLY A 40 -7.80 14.48 -8.42
C GLY A 40 -8.62 14.33 -7.14
N PHE A 41 -8.06 13.72 -6.09
CA PHE A 41 -8.69 13.55 -4.77
C PHE A 41 -7.63 13.46 -3.67
N VAL A 42 -8.05 13.58 -2.41
CA VAL A 42 -7.17 13.37 -1.26
C VAL A 42 -7.30 11.92 -0.78
N PRO A 43 -6.25 11.08 -0.84
CA PRO A 43 -6.31 9.75 -0.25
C PRO A 43 -6.53 9.81 1.26
N ASN A 44 -7.47 9.03 1.76
CA ASN A 44 -7.89 9.07 3.17
C ASN A 44 -6.77 8.79 4.18
N VAL A 45 -5.67 8.14 3.76
CA VAL A 45 -4.48 7.96 4.60
C VAL A 45 -3.86 9.30 5.01
N PHE A 46 -3.84 10.29 4.12
CA PHE A 46 -3.31 11.62 4.44
C PHE A 46 -4.16 12.30 5.51
N LEU A 47 -5.48 12.26 5.37
CA LEU A 47 -6.40 12.87 6.32
C LEU A 47 -6.38 12.16 7.67
N THR A 48 -6.37 10.82 7.66
CA THR A 48 -6.36 10.01 8.89
C THR A 48 -5.07 10.20 9.67
N LEU A 49 -3.91 10.18 9.02
CA LEU A 49 -2.62 10.34 9.70
C LEU A 49 -2.32 11.79 10.08
N ALA A 50 -2.95 12.78 9.44
CA ALA A 50 -2.81 14.19 9.81
C ALA A 50 -3.31 14.50 11.24
N HIS A 51 -4.08 13.60 11.85
CA HIS A 51 -4.42 13.65 13.28
C HIS A 51 -3.18 13.75 14.19
N ARG A 52 -2.02 13.23 13.73
CA ARG A 52 -0.75 13.24 14.46
C ARG A 52 0.36 13.84 13.59
N PRO A 53 0.52 15.17 13.53
CA PRO A 53 1.43 15.84 12.60
C PRO A 53 2.88 15.35 12.60
N ALA A 54 3.46 15.07 13.77
CA ALA A 54 4.83 14.56 13.86
C ALA A 54 4.97 13.15 13.26
N GLU A 55 4.00 12.28 13.55
CA GLU A 55 3.97 10.92 13.03
C GLU A 55 3.67 10.91 11.53
N PHE A 56 2.82 11.81 11.04
CA PHE A 56 2.57 12.01 9.60
C PHE A 56 3.87 12.28 8.84
N ARG A 57 4.69 13.22 9.34
CA ARG A 57 5.97 13.56 8.70
C ARG A 57 6.91 12.36 8.65
N ALA A 58 7.09 11.67 9.77
CA ALA A 58 7.97 10.50 9.85
C ALA A 58 7.49 9.35 8.94
N PHE A 59 6.18 9.07 8.94
CA PHE A 59 5.57 8.05 8.12
C PHE A 59 5.80 8.30 6.63
N PHE A 60 5.46 9.50 6.16
CA PHE A 60 5.60 9.81 4.73
C PHE A 60 7.05 10.03 4.29
N ALA A 61 7.93 10.49 5.17
CA ALA A 61 9.36 10.55 4.86
C ALA A 61 9.94 9.15 4.62
N TYR A 62 9.58 8.17 5.46
CA TYR A 62 10.05 6.80 5.26
C TYR A 62 9.35 6.11 4.07
N HIS A 63 8.06 6.33 3.89
CA HIS A 63 7.32 5.87 2.71
C HIS A 63 8.01 6.32 1.41
N ASP A 64 8.31 7.60 1.28
CA ASP A 64 8.90 8.14 0.06
C ASP A 64 10.32 7.59 -0.18
N ALA A 65 11.11 7.45 0.90
CA ALA A 65 12.44 6.85 0.83
C ALA A 65 12.41 5.40 0.31
N LEU A 66 11.34 4.65 0.61
CA LEU A 66 11.18 3.27 0.15
C LEU A 66 10.54 3.17 -1.24
N MET A 67 9.47 3.95 -1.49
CA MET A 67 8.59 3.72 -2.63
C MET A 67 8.96 4.53 -3.87
N GLU A 68 9.68 5.65 -3.72
CA GLU A 68 10.00 6.55 -4.83
C GLU A 68 11.47 6.49 -5.28
N LYS A 69 12.35 5.79 -4.55
CA LYS A 69 13.77 5.66 -4.93
C LYS A 69 13.96 4.82 -6.20
N GLU A 70 15.04 5.07 -6.92
CA GLU A 70 15.52 4.21 -7.99
C GLU A 70 16.28 3.02 -7.38
N SER A 71 15.99 1.79 -7.83
CA SER A 71 16.69 0.54 -7.48
C SER A 71 16.39 -0.55 -8.50
N GLY A 72 16.90 -1.76 -8.28
CA GLY A 72 16.60 -2.93 -9.12
C GLY A 72 15.16 -3.42 -9.01
N LEU A 73 14.37 -2.92 -8.05
CA LEU A 73 12.93 -3.16 -8.00
C LEU A 73 12.19 -2.10 -8.81
N THR A 74 11.35 -2.53 -9.73
CA THR A 74 10.41 -1.64 -10.41
C THR A 74 9.36 -1.10 -9.44
N LYS A 75 8.76 0.05 -9.77
CA LYS A 75 7.64 0.60 -8.98
C LYS A 75 6.45 -0.38 -8.89
N ALA A 76 6.21 -1.19 -9.92
CA ALA A 76 5.18 -2.22 -9.90
C ALA A 76 5.54 -3.36 -8.93
N GLU A 77 6.78 -3.80 -8.86
CA GLU A 77 7.22 -4.85 -7.94
C GLU A 77 7.11 -4.41 -6.48
N ARG A 78 7.44 -3.15 -6.16
CA ARG A 78 7.17 -2.60 -4.82
C ARG A 78 5.68 -2.66 -4.45
N GLU A 79 4.80 -2.28 -5.37
CA GLU A 79 3.36 -2.37 -5.13
C GLU A 79 2.87 -3.83 -5.03
N MET A 80 3.48 -4.78 -5.73
CA MET A 80 3.18 -6.21 -5.55
C MET A 80 3.48 -6.67 -4.12
N ILE A 81 4.63 -6.26 -3.55
CA ILE A 81 4.99 -6.56 -2.16
C ILE A 81 3.92 -6.00 -1.22
N VAL A 82 3.55 -4.72 -1.42
CA VAL A 82 2.53 -4.07 -0.61
C VAL A 82 1.20 -4.82 -0.67
N VAL A 83 0.72 -5.14 -1.87
CA VAL A 83 -0.59 -5.78 -2.05
C VAL A 83 -0.61 -7.19 -1.46
N ALA A 84 0.44 -8.01 -1.69
CA ALA A 84 0.52 -9.36 -1.14
C ALA A 84 0.54 -9.36 0.39
N THR A 85 1.42 -8.58 1.00
CA THR A 85 1.56 -8.52 2.47
C THR A 85 0.35 -7.87 3.14
N SER A 86 -0.28 -6.88 2.47
CA SER A 86 -1.52 -6.26 2.96
C SER A 86 -2.73 -7.21 2.89
N GLY A 87 -2.78 -8.08 1.88
CA GLY A 87 -3.78 -9.16 1.80
C GLY A 87 -3.66 -10.12 2.98
N ALA A 88 -2.44 -10.58 3.28
CA ALA A 88 -2.17 -11.42 4.45
C ALA A 88 -2.54 -10.76 5.77
N ASN A 89 -2.27 -9.46 5.90
CA ASN A 89 -2.63 -8.65 7.07
C ASN A 89 -4.11 -8.21 7.10
N ARG A 90 -4.91 -8.61 6.10
CA ARG A 90 -6.34 -8.25 5.97
C ARG A 90 -6.59 -6.75 6.05
N CYS A 91 -5.70 -5.96 5.44
CA CYS A 91 -5.82 -4.51 5.39
C CYS A 91 -6.61 -4.07 4.17
N GLN A 92 -7.91 -3.81 4.32
CA GLN A 92 -8.77 -3.38 3.22
C GLN A 92 -8.25 -2.10 2.57
N TYR A 93 -7.87 -1.09 3.36
CA TYR A 93 -7.37 0.18 2.82
C TYR A 93 -6.17 -0.05 1.89
N CYS A 94 -5.16 -0.74 2.39
CA CYS A 94 -3.91 -0.92 1.66
C CYS A 94 -4.09 -1.80 0.41
N VAL A 95 -4.88 -2.88 0.50
CA VAL A 95 -5.18 -3.73 -0.68
C VAL A 95 -5.89 -2.93 -1.77
N VAL A 96 -6.86 -2.10 -1.42
CA VAL A 96 -7.64 -1.32 -2.39
C VAL A 96 -6.80 -0.19 -2.98
N ALA A 97 -6.15 0.62 -2.14
CA ALA A 97 -5.37 1.78 -2.59
C ALA A 97 -4.14 1.37 -3.40
N HIS A 98 -3.29 0.50 -2.85
CA HIS A 98 -2.09 0.02 -3.53
C HIS A 98 -2.40 -0.94 -4.68
N GLY A 99 -3.51 -1.67 -4.61
CA GLY A 99 -4.03 -2.44 -5.74
C GLY A 99 -4.35 -1.56 -6.95
N ALA A 100 -4.91 -0.36 -6.73
CA ALA A 100 -5.12 0.62 -7.79
C ALA A 100 -3.80 1.08 -8.41
N ILE A 101 -2.83 1.42 -7.57
CA ILE A 101 -1.50 1.87 -8.02
C ILE A 101 -0.77 0.74 -8.76
N LEU A 102 -0.85 -0.50 -8.27
CA LEU A 102 -0.28 -1.67 -8.92
C LEU A 102 -0.85 -1.88 -10.32
N ARG A 103 -2.19 -1.82 -10.49
CA ARG A 103 -2.82 -1.94 -11.81
C ARG A 103 -2.30 -0.92 -12.80
N ILE A 104 -2.13 0.34 -12.36
CA ILE A 104 -1.60 1.42 -13.19
C ILE A 104 -0.12 1.19 -13.54
N ARG A 105 0.73 0.89 -12.54
CA ARG A 105 2.18 0.74 -12.73
C ARG A 105 2.55 -0.51 -13.53
N ALA A 106 1.82 -1.60 -13.32
CA ALA A 106 1.98 -2.85 -14.07
C ALA A 106 1.28 -2.84 -15.44
N LYS A 107 0.43 -1.84 -15.72
CA LYS A 107 -0.44 -1.79 -16.91
C LYS A 107 -1.27 -3.08 -17.07
N ASN A 108 -1.68 -3.66 -15.97
CA ASN A 108 -2.44 -4.91 -15.93
C ASN A 108 -3.60 -4.77 -14.94
N PRO A 109 -4.87 -4.77 -15.42
CA PRO A 109 -6.03 -4.56 -14.56
C PRO A 109 -6.34 -5.73 -13.61
N ARG A 110 -5.76 -6.92 -13.83
CA ARG A 110 -6.05 -8.14 -13.06
C ARG A 110 -5.01 -8.45 -11.99
N VAL A 111 -3.76 -8.00 -12.16
CA VAL A 111 -2.63 -8.45 -11.34
C VAL A 111 -2.83 -8.17 -9.84
N ALA A 112 -3.44 -7.04 -9.49
CA ALA A 112 -3.66 -6.68 -8.09
C ALA A 112 -4.61 -7.65 -7.38
N ASP A 113 -5.70 -8.04 -8.03
CA ASP A 113 -6.68 -8.98 -7.49
C ASP A 113 -6.07 -10.38 -7.34
N GLN A 114 -5.28 -10.82 -8.34
CA GLN A 114 -4.57 -12.10 -8.30
C GLN A 114 -3.55 -12.15 -7.15
N VAL A 115 -2.73 -11.09 -7.01
CA VAL A 115 -1.70 -11.00 -5.97
C VAL A 115 -2.31 -10.92 -4.57
N ALA A 116 -3.38 -10.14 -4.40
CA ALA A 116 -4.04 -9.97 -3.11
C ALA A 116 -4.68 -11.26 -2.58
N VAL A 117 -5.24 -12.08 -3.47
CA VAL A 117 -5.96 -13.31 -3.10
C VAL A 117 -5.02 -14.50 -2.98
N ASN A 118 -4.18 -14.71 -3.99
CA ASN A 118 -3.22 -15.81 -4.01
C ASN A 118 -2.12 -15.57 -5.06
N TYR A 119 -1.05 -14.90 -4.66
CA TYR A 119 0.07 -14.58 -5.56
C TYR A 119 0.74 -15.84 -6.16
N ASN A 120 0.62 -17.01 -5.52
CA ASN A 120 1.16 -18.27 -6.05
C ASN A 120 0.49 -18.72 -7.36
N LYS A 121 -0.72 -18.21 -7.62
CA LYS A 121 -1.49 -18.47 -8.86
C LYS A 121 -1.60 -17.23 -9.75
N ALA A 122 -0.96 -16.13 -9.38
CA ALA A 122 -0.97 -14.91 -10.17
C ALA A 122 -0.13 -15.06 -11.44
N GLU A 123 -0.50 -14.31 -12.49
CA GLU A 123 0.24 -14.22 -13.76
C GLU A 123 1.46 -13.32 -13.59
N ILE A 124 2.45 -13.78 -12.81
CA ILE A 124 3.70 -13.07 -12.50
C ILE A 124 4.91 -13.94 -12.85
N THR A 125 6.07 -13.32 -12.97
CA THR A 125 7.31 -14.01 -13.31
C THR A 125 7.85 -14.86 -12.15
N PRO A 126 8.69 -15.88 -12.41
CA PRO A 126 9.35 -16.63 -11.35
C PRO A 126 10.18 -15.75 -10.41
N ARG A 127 10.83 -14.68 -10.93
CA ARG A 127 11.57 -13.69 -10.13
C ARG A 127 10.63 -12.94 -9.18
N GLN A 128 9.48 -12.50 -9.67
CA GLN A 128 8.47 -11.81 -8.84
C GLN A 128 7.86 -12.76 -7.79
N LYS A 129 7.69 -14.04 -8.14
CA LYS A 129 7.23 -15.04 -7.18
C LYS A 129 8.24 -15.21 -6.04
N ALA A 130 9.52 -15.40 -6.34
CA ALA A 130 10.57 -15.50 -5.31
C ALA A 130 10.62 -14.25 -4.40
N MET A 131 10.47 -13.05 -5.00
CA MET A 131 10.35 -11.79 -4.26
C MET A 131 9.18 -11.82 -3.27
N LEU A 132 8.00 -12.26 -3.71
CA LEU A 132 6.81 -12.29 -2.87
C LEU A 132 6.88 -13.41 -1.81
N ASP A 133 7.47 -14.56 -2.12
CA ASP A 133 7.72 -15.62 -1.13
C ASP A 133 8.56 -15.07 0.03
N PHE A 134 9.63 -14.32 -0.26
CA PHE A 134 10.46 -13.70 0.77
C PHE A 134 9.73 -12.56 1.50
N ALA A 135 9.04 -11.67 0.79
CA ALA A 135 8.28 -10.60 1.42
C ALA A 135 7.22 -11.13 2.39
N MET A 136 6.55 -12.22 2.02
CA MET A 136 5.58 -12.90 2.88
C MET A 136 6.24 -13.52 4.11
N LYS A 137 7.42 -14.13 3.96
CA LYS A 137 8.21 -14.66 5.09
C LYS A 137 8.58 -13.53 6.06
N VAL A 138 9.07 -12.39 5.56
CA VAL A 138 9.37 -11.21 6.39
C VAL A 138 8.11 -10.69 7.09
N ALA A 139 6.97 -10.66 6.42
CA ALA A 139 5.73 -10.14 6.98
C ALA A 139 5.11 -11.01 8.08
N SER A 140 5.27 -12.34 8.02
CA SER A 140 4.60 -13.31 8.91
C SER A 140 5.53 -14.05 9.86
N GLU A 141 6.76 -14.31 9.43
CA GLU A 141 7.71 -15.21 10.12
C GLU A 141 9.15 -14.68 10.08
N SER A 142 9.33 -13.35 10.25
CA SER A 142 10.63 -12.68 10.10
C SER A 142 11.75 -13.30 10.92
N HIS A 143 11.43 -13.92 12.07
CA HIS A 143 12.39 -14.61 12.93
C HIS A 143 12.98 -15.89 12.31
N THR A 144 12.39 -16.39 11.22
CA THR A 144 12.87 -17.59 10.49
C THR A 144 13.73 -17.26 9.27
N VAL A 145 13.96 -15.99 8.97
CA VAL A 145 14.80 -15.56 7.84
C VAL A 145 16.24 -16.01 8.07
N THR A 146 16.84 -16.62 7.04
CA THR A 146 18.19 -17.19 7.08
C THR A 146 19.02 -16.74 5.87
N ASP A 147 20.34 -16.98 5.91
CA ASP A 147 21.24 -16.72 4.78
C ASP A 147 20.85 -17.52 3.52
N ALA A 148 20.20 -18.66 3.68
CA ALA A 148 19.70 -19.45 2.55
C ALA A 148 18.57 -18.74 1.80
N ASP A 149 17.72 -18.00 2.49
CA ASP A 149 16.66 -17.18 1.85
C ASP A 149 17.27 -16.06 1.00
N LEU A 150 18.32 -15.39 1.54
CA LEU A 150 19.03 -14.34 0.80
C LEU A 150 19.78 -14.92 -0.40
N ALA A 151 20.40 -16.09 -0.25
CA ALA A 151 21.07 -16.77 -1.36
C ALA A 151 20.08 -17.15 -2.48
N ALA A 152 18.87 -17.61 -2.14
CA ALA A 152 17.82 -17.91 -3.12
C ALA A 152 17.39 -16.67 -3.90
N LEU A 153 17.28 -15.50 -3.24
CA LEU A 153 16.96 -14.24 -3.92
C LEU A 153 18.08 -13.77 -4.83
N ARG A 154 19.37 -13.91 -4.40
CA ARG A 154 20.50 -13.60 -5.29
C ARG A 154 20.49 -14.51 -6.52
N ALA A 155 20.19 -15.79 -6.36
CA ALA A 155 20.03 -16.72 -7.48
C ALA A 155 18.86 -16.34 -8.42
N ALA A 156 17.81 -15.69 -7.90
CA ALA A 156 16.70 -15.14 -8.67
C ALA A 156 17.04 -13.77 -9.32
N GLY A 157 18.26 -13.25 -9.16
CA GLY A 157 18.76 -12.05 -9.80
C GLY A 157 18.51 -10.75 -9.03
N PHE A 158 18.32 -10.82 -7.71
CA PHE A 158 18.26 -9.64 -6.84
C PHE A 158 19.63 -9.33 -6.23
N SER A 159 19.99 -8.06 -6.19
CA SER A 159 21.14 -7.56 -5.43
C SER A 159 20.82 -7.54 -3.92
N ASP A 160 21.84 -7.37 -3.09
CA ASP A 160 21.64 -7.24 -1.63
C ASP A 160 20.82 -5.99 -1.27
N GLU A 161 20.97 -4.91 -2.03
CA GLU A 161 20.15 -3.70 -1.90
C GLU A 161 18.68 -3.96 -2.27
N ASP A 162 18.41 -4.76 -3.30
CA ASP A 162 17.04 -5.15 -3.66
C ASP A 162 16.42 -6.02 -2.57
N ILE A 163 17.19 -6.95 -1.99
CA ILE A 163 16.76 -7.81 -0.90
C ILE A 163 16.43 -6.98 0.34
N TRP A 164 17.25 -5.98 0.66
CA TRP A 164 16.97 -5.00 1.70
C TRP A 164 15.64 -4.28 1.44
N ASP A 165 15.45 -3.77 0.22
CA ASP A 165 14.24 -3.05 -0.18
C ASP A 165 12.99 -3.93 -0.05
N ILE A 166 13.04 -5.20 -0.48
CA ILE A 166 11.92 -6.15 -0.33
C ILE A 166 11.53 -6.29 1.14
N GLY A 167 12.51 -6.50 2.01
CA GLY A 167 12.28 -6.63 3.45
C GLY A 167 11.77 -5.36 4.09
N ALA A 168 12.35 -4.20 3.73
CA ALA A 168 11.98 -2.90 4.28
C ALA A 168 10.56 -2.49 3.87
N VAL A 169 10.16 -2.72 2.60
CA VAL A 169 8.79 -2.47 2.14
C VAL A 169 7.80 -3.37 2.90
N ALA A 170 8.08 -4.67 3.04
CA ALA A 170 7.23 -5.59 3.79
C ALA A 170 7.07 -5.16 5.26
N ALA A 171 8.16 -4.76 5.92
CA ALA A 171 8.15 -4.30 7.31
C ALA A 171 7.39 -2.98 7.49
N PHE A 172 7.62 -2.00 6.61
CA PHE A 172 6.90 -0.72 6.65
C PHE A 172 5.40 -0.91 6.47
N PHE A 173 4.98 -1.74 5.52
CA PHE A 173 3.55 -1.98 5.31
C PHE A 173 2.93 -2.86 6.41
N ALA A 174 3.71 -3.64 7.15
CA ALA A 174 3.22 -4.27 8.37
C ALA A 174 2.80 -3.22 9.42
N LEU A 175 3.55 -2.12 9.58
CA LEU A 175 3.16 -0.95 10.39
C LEU A 175 1.92 -0.26 9.79
N SER A 176 1.97 0.10 8.51
CA SER A 176 0.89 0.81 7.81
C SER A 176 -0.44 0.05 7.88
N ASN A 177 -0.43 -1.27 7.65
CA ASN A 177 -1.62 -2.11 7.72
C ASN A 177 -2.26 -2.11 9.12
N ARG A 178 -1.44 -2.18 10.17
CA ARG A 178 -1.92 -2.14 11.57
C ARG A 178 -2.53 -0.80 11.91
N MET A 179 -1.92 0.30 11.45
CA MET A 179 -2.47 1.64 11.66
C MET A 179 -3.78 1.83 10.90
N ALA A 180 -3.87 1.37 9.65
CA ALA A 180 -5.11 1.43 8.86
C ALA A 180 -6.24 0.62 9.51
N ASN A 181 -5.95 -0.60 9.99
CA ASN A 181 -6.92 -1.43 10.69
C ASN A 181 -7.33 -0.82 12.04
N LEU A 182 -6.36 -0.32 12.84
CA LEU A 182 -6.62 0.33 14.12
C LEU A 182 -7.55 1.53 13.97
N THR A 183 -7.28 2.38 12.97
CA THR A 183 -8.05 3.60 12.73
C THR A 183 -9.37 3.36 11.99
N ALA A 184 -9.65 2.13 11.55
CA ALA A 184 -10.76 1.80 10.65
C ALA A 184 -10.75 2.65 9.37
N MET A 185 -9.54 2.89 8.84
CA MET A 185 -9.33 3.72 7.66
C MET A 185 -10.08 3.14 6.45
N ARG A 186 -10.91 3.96 5.82
CA ARG A 186 -11.69 3.56 4.64
C ARG A 186 -10.96 3.93 3.37
N PRO A 187 -10.91 3.02 2.37
CA PRO A 187 -10.44 3.39 1.04
C PRO A 187 -11.35 4.45 0.41
N ASN A 188 -10.76 5.34 -0.39
CA ASN A 188 -11.52 6.22 -1.25
C ASN A 188 -12.20 5.41 -2.37
N ASP A 189 -13.39 5.83 -2.79
CA ASP A 189 -14.15 5.13 -3.83
C ASP A 189 -13.43 5.15 -5.18
N GLU A 190 -12.67 6.19 -5.46
CA GLU A 190 -11.86 6.34 -6.67
C GLU A 190 -10.88 5.18 -6.88
N PHE A 191 -10.29 4.65 -5.80
CA PHE A 191 -9.35 3.53 -5.90
C PHE A 191 -9.95 2.25 -6.44
N TYR A 192 -11.26 2.03 -6.26
CA TYR A 192 -11.90 0.80 -6.73
C TYR A 192 -11.94 0.72 -8.27
N LEU A 193 -11.97 1.86 -8.96
CA LEU A 193 -12.07 1.93 -10.42
C LEU A 193 -10.74 2.22 -11.12
N LEU A 194 -9.78 2.85 -10.44
CA LEU A 194 -8.50 3.23 -11.03
C LEU A 194 -7.73 2.02 -11.58
N GLY A 195 -7.30 2.13 -12.84
CA GLY A 195 -6.50 1.12 -13.53
C GLY A 195 -7.28 -0.14 -13.94
N ARG A 196 -8.61 -0.20 -13.80
CA ARG A 196 -9.44 -1.33 -14.24
C ARG A 196 -9.90 -1.22 -15.67
N LEU A 197 -10.16 -0.02 -16.15
CA LEU A 197 -10.57 0.22 -17.53
C LEU A 197 -9.41 0.80 -18.32
N PRO A 198 -9.30 0.48 -19.64
CA PRO A 198 -8.40 1.17 -20.54
C PRO A 198 -8.66 2.68 -20.46
N LYS A 199 -7.61 3.48 -20.54
CA LYS A 199 -7.80 4.92 -20.77
C LYS A 199 -8.44 5.09 -22.13
N ALA A 200 -9.58 5.77 -22.16
CA ALA A 200 -10.20 6.20 -23.39
C ALA A 200 -9.26 7.12 -24.19
#